data_ca5e11a6fd6cfdb50f1cb5dee51e3b38
#
_entry.id   ca5e11a6fd6cfdb50f1cb5dee51e3b38
#
_cell.length_a   1.000
_cell.length_b   1.000
_cell.length_c   1.000
_cell.angle_alpha   90.00
_cell.angle_beta   90.00
_cell.angle_gamma   90.00
#
_symmetry.space_group_name_H-M   'P 1'
#
loop_
_entity.id
_entity.type
_entity.pdbx_description
1 polymer ?
#
loop_
_entity_poly.entity_id
_entity_poly.type
_entity_poly.pdbx_seq_one_letter_code
_entity_poly.pdbx_strand_id
1 'polypeptide(L)' 'MQLDRTDKRILGELQINGRISNQELADKVGLSPSPCLRRVKQLEDEGIIEGYAALVNAS' A
#
# COMPACT_ATOMS: atom_id res chain seq x y z
N MET A 1 -0.26 10.43 12.15
CA MET A 1 -1.16 9.37 11.74
C MET A 1 -0.94 8.12 12.57
N GLN A 2 -2.00 7.49 12.99
CA GLN A 2 -1.91 6.26 13.78
C GLN A 2 -2.11 5.06 12.87
N LEU A 3 -1.16 4.14 12.87
CA LEU A 3 -1.22 2.97 12.01
C LEU A 3 -2.06 1.88 12.64
N ASP A 4 -3.04 1.37 11.90
CA ASP A 4 -3.80 0.22 12.35
C ASP A 4 -3.17 -1.07 11.82
N ARG A 5 -3.82 -2.21 12.11
CA ARG A 5 -3.28 -3.51 11.70
C ARG A 5 -3.15 -3.61 10.18
N THR A 6 -4.12 -3.10 9.46
CA THR A 6 -4.12 -3.15 8.01
C THR A 6 -2.96 -2.35 7.44
N ASP A 7 -2.73 -1.15 7.96
CA ASP A 7 -1.61 -0.32 7.53
C ASP A 7 -0.29 -1.04 7.76
N LYS A 8 -0.14 -1.68 8.90
CA LYS A 8 1.10 -2.42 9.21
C LYS A 8 1.29 -3.60 8.26
N ARG A 9 0.23 -4.28 7.89
CA ARG A 9 0.31 -5.38 6.93
C ARG A 9 0.70 -4.86 5.54
N ILE A 10 0.14 -3.73 5.13
CA ILE A 10 0.51 -3.12 3.86
C ILE A 10 2.00 -2.80 3.84
N LEU A 11 2.49 -2.16 4.90
CA LEU A 11 3.90 -1.82 5.00
C LEU A 11 4.80 -3.06 4.98
N GLY A 12 4.38 -4.12 5.67
CA GLY A 12 5.13 -5.37 5.69
C GLY A 12 5.23 -5.99 4.30
N GLU A 13 4.14 -6.04 3.56
CA GLU A 13 4.16 -6.60 2.21
C GLU A 13 5.01 -5.76 1.27
N LEU A 14 4.96 -4.45 1.41
CA LEU A 14 5.78 -3.56 0.58
C LEU A 14 7.27 -3.71 0.87
N GLN A 15 7.63 -4.04 2.10
CA GLN A 15 9.03 -4.32 2.44
C GLN A 15 9.53 -5.59 1.77
N ILE A 16 8.66 -6.58 1.65
CA ILE A 16 9.01 -7.85 1.00
C ILE A 16 9.13 -7.66 -0.50
N ASN A 17 8.19 -6.92 -1.09
CA ASN A 17 8.16 -6.69 -2.52
C ASN A 17 7.66 -5.28 -2.80
N GLY A 18 8.59 -4.33 -2.98
CA GLY A 18 8.26 -2.94 -3.22
C GLY A 18 7.62 -2.69 -4.58
N ARG A 19 7.59 -3.70 -5.45
CA ARG A 19 6.98 -3.58 -6.77
C ARG A 19 5.66 -4.33 -6.90
N ILE A 20 5.14 -4.80 -5.78
CA ILE A 20 3.87 -5.52 -5.79
C ILE A 20 2.76 -4.62 -6.37
N SER A 21 1.88 -5.20 -7.18
CA SER A 21 0.77 -4.44 -7.75
C SER A 21 -0.26 -4.16 -6.65
N ASN A 22 -1.09 -3.14 -6.89
CA ASN A 22 -2.15 -2.82 -5.93
C ASN A 22 -3.13 -3.98 -5.78
N GLN A 23 -3.41 -4.67 -6.86
CA GLN A 23 -4.32 -5.81 -6.83
C GLN A 23 -3.77 -6.95 -5.97
N GLU A 24 -2.49 -7.27 -6.16
CA GLU A 24 -1.84 -8.29 -5.35
C GLU A 24 -1.76 -7.89 -3.89
N LEU A 25 -1.41 -6.65 -3.64
CA LEU A 25 -1.32 -6.14 -2.27
C LEU A 25 -2.68 -6.22 -1.57
N ALA A 26 -3.73 -5.81 -2.26
CA ALA A 26 -5.07 -5.86 -1.69
C ALA A 26 -5.45 -7.29 -1.33
N ASP A 27 -5.15 -8.23 -2.22
CA ASP A 27 -5.43 -9.63 -1.98
C ASP A 27 -4.70 -10.14 -0.73
N LYS A 28 -3.44 -9.78 -0.58
CA LYS A 28 -2.62 -10.23 0.54
C LYS A 28 -3.08 -9.66 1.88
N VAL A 29 -3.59 -8.43 1.89
CA VAL A 29 -4.03 -7.80 3.12
C VAL A 29 -5.53 -7.93 3.36
N GLY A 30 -6.23 -8.62 2.48
CA GLY A 30 -7.65 -8.90 2.67
C GLY A 30 -8.57 -7.72 2.36
N LEU A 31 -8.17 -6.85 1.45
CA LEU A 31 -8.96 -5.70 1.03
C LEU A 31 -9.31 -5.79 -0.45
N SER A 32 -10.34 -5.06 -0.84
CA SER A 32 -10.57 -4.81 -2.26
C SER A 32 -9.55 -3.79 -2.77
N PRO A 33 -9.30 -3.75 -4.10
CA PRO A 33 -8.27 -2.84 -4.64
C PRO A 33 -8.49 -1.37 -4.30
N SER A 34 -9.73 -0.88 -4.34
CA SER A 34 -10.00 0.55 -4.10
C SER A 34 -9.64 0.99 -2.68
N PRO A 35 -10.13 0.33 -1.62
CA PRO A 35 -9.72 0.73 -0.27
C PRO A 35 -8.23 0.50 -0.02
N CYS A 36 -7.63 -0.52 -0.64
CA CYS A 36 -6.20 -0.74 -0.51
C CYS A 36 -5.42 0.43 -1.08
N LEU A 37 -5.77 0.87 -2.28
CA LEU A 37 -5.12 2.01 -2.92
C LEU A 37 -5.26 3.27 -2.08
N ARG A 38 -6.44 3.49 -1.52
CA ARG A 38 -6.68 4.66 -0.68
C ARG A 38 -5.75 4.67 0.53
N ARG A 39 -5.56 3.53 1.17
CA ARG A 39 -4.67 3.45 2.32
C ARG A 39 -3.22 3.65 1.93
N VAL A 40 -2.79 3.09 0.80
CA VAL A 40 -1.43 3.29 0.31
C VAL A 40 -1.17 4.76 0.03
N LYS A 41 -2.10 5.45 -0.63
CA LYS A 41 -1.94 6.86 -0.92
C LYS A 41 -1.89 7.68 0.37
N GLN A 42 -2.69 7.32 1.35
CA GLN A 42 -2.67 8.00 2.63
C GLN A 42 -1.32 7.82 3.33
N LEU A 43 -0.76 6.61 3.27
CA LEU A 43 0.56 6.35 3.85
C LEU A 43 1.65 7.14 3.14
N GLU A 44 1.54 7.28 1.82
CA GLU A 44 2.46 8.11 1.06
C GLU A 44 2.36 9.57 1.45
N ASP A 45 1.14 10.08 1.57
CA ASP A 45 0.90 11.48 1.93
C ASP A 45 1.44 11.80 3.30
N GLU A 46 1.41 10.82 4.20
CA GLU A 46 1.95 10.99 5.56
C GLU A 46 3.46 10.79 5.63
N GLY A 47 4.08 10.48 4.49
CA GLY A 47 5.52 10.28 4.44
C GLY A 47 6.02 8.97 4.98
N ILE A 48 5.12 8.02 5.23
CA ILE A 48 5.48 6.71 5.77
C ILE A 48 6.01 5.80 4.67
N ILE A 49 5.48 5.94 3.45
CA ILE A 49 5.96 5.25 2.27
C ILE A 49 6.63 6.27 1.35
N GLU A 50 7.86 6.03 0.96
CA GLU A 50 8.60 6.95 0.09
C GLU A 50 8.18 6.86 -1.37
N GLY A 51 7.60 5.76 -1.74
CA GLY A 51 7.14 5.56 -3.11
C GLY A 51 6.55 4.19 -3.26
N TYR A 52 5.61 4.07 -4.17
CA TYR A 52 4.96 2.81 -4.46
C TYR A 52 4.96 2.64 -5.97
N ALA A 53 5.78 1.71 -6.45
CA ALA A 53 6.04 1.57 -7.89
C ALA A 53 4.78 1.38 -8.71
N ALA A 54 3.81 0.64 -8.21
CA ALA A 54 2.57 0.39 -8.94
C ALA A 54 1.74 1.66 -9.13
N LEU A 55 1.84 2.61 -8.21
CA LEU A 55 1.14 3.89 -8.35
C LEU A 55 1.84 4.81 -9.34
N VAL A 56 3.16 4.77 -9.36
CA VAL A 56 3.95 5.59 -10.27
C VAL A 56 3.65 5.23 -11.72
N ASN A 57 3.43 3.96 -11.98
CA ASN A 57 3.19 3.49 -13.33
C ASN A 57 1.79 3.77 -13.84
N ALA A 58 0.96 4.35 -13.03
CA ALA A 58 -0.39 4.70 -13.44
C ALA A 58 -0.40 5.87 -14.42
N SER A 59 0.69 6.57 -14.52
CA SER A 59 0.79 7.70 -15.44
C SER A 59 0.95 7.27 -16.88
#